data_abca7b30dee1640969cfd3b8184f8ba7
#
_entry.id   abca7b30dee1640969cfd3b8184f8ba7
#
_cell.length_a   1.000
_cell.length_b   1.000
_cell.length_c   1.000
_cell.angle_alpha   90.00
_cell.angle_beta   90.00
_cell.angle_gamma   90.00
#
_symmetry.space_group_name_H-M   'P 1'
#
loop_
_entity.id
_entity.type
_entity.pdbx_description
1 polymer ?
#
loop_
_entity_poly.entity_id
_entity_poly.type
_entity_poly.pdbx_seq_one_letter_code
_entity_poly.pdbx_strand_id
1 'polypeptide(L)'
;DVTARIIAAAKEVHRTLGPGFEEVFYQRALAMELPGHDLEFEREVWIDVYYKGQKLGRKRVDFVVEEVMVEIKAKAAVEDVDFVQTLSYLKASGYKVGLLLNFGAKTLEIKRLAN
;
A
#
# COMPACT_ATOMS: atom_id res chain seq x y z
N ASP A 1 12.07 -11.87 -4.38
CA ASP A 1 11.49 -10.63 -4.85
C ASP A 1 10.66 -9.97 -3.75
N VAL A 2 10.90 -8.71 -3.51
CA VAL A 2 10.25 -7.96 -2.43
C VAL A 2 8.73 -7.90 -2.62
N THR A 3 8.27 -7.58 -3.82
CA THR A 3 6.82 -7.49 -4.06
C THR A 3 6.11 -8.81 -3.83
N ALA A 4 6.73 -9.91 -4.24
CA ALA A 4 6.15 -11.25 -4.02
C ALA A 4 6.02 -11.57 -2.53
N ARG A 5 7.01 -11.18 -1.72
CA ARG A 5 6.97 -11.39 -0.27
C ARG A 5 5.94 -10.50 0.42
N ILE A 6 5.79 -9.26 -0.03
CA ILE A 6 4.73 -8.36 0.47
C ILE A 6 3.35 -8.95 0.16
N ILE A 7 3.16 -9.42 -1.05
CA ILE A 7 1.90 -10.04 -1.47
C ILE A 7 1.60 -11.29 -0.66
N ALA A 8 2.62 -12.10 -0.38
CA ALA A 8 2.45 -13.30 0.46
C ALA A 8 1.99 -12.92 1.87
N ALA A 9 2.58 -11.87 2.46
CA ALA A 9 2.15 -11.35 3.76
C ALA A 9 0.70 -10.85 3.71
N ALA A 10 0.36 -10.10 2.68
CA ALA A 10 -1.00 -9.57 2.51
C ALA A 10 -2.03 -10.69 2.33
N LYS A 11 -1.68 -11.72 1.58
CA LYS A 11 -2.56 -12.89 1.41
C LYS A 11 -2.82 -13.60 2.72
N GLU A 12 -1.81 -13.73 3.57
CA GLU A 12 -1.99 -14.33 4.90
C GLU A 12 -2.93 -13.48 5.77
N VAL A 13 -2.78 -12.17 5.75
CA VAL A 13 -3.67 -11.26 6.47
C VAL A 13 -5.10 -11.41 5.96
N HIS A 14 -5.30 -11.38 4.65
CA HIS A 14 -6.63 -11.48 4.06
C HIS A 14 -7.28 -12.84 4.33
N ARG A 15 -6.50 -13.91 4.24
CA ARG A 15 -6.98 -15.27 4.53
C ARG A 15 -7.43 -15.39 5.98
N THR A 16 -6.73 -14.76 6.90
CA THR A 16 -7.03 -14.86 8.34
C THR A 16 -8.21 -13.99 8.74
N LEU A 17 -8.24 -12.73 8.27
CA LEU A 17 -9.26 -11.76 8.67
C LEU A 17 -10.51 -11.79 7.78
N GLY A 18 -10.34 -12.05 6.49
CA GLY A 18 -11.42 -11.90 5.52
C GLY A 18 -11.82 -10.44 5.30
N PRO A 19 -12.74 -10.18 4.37
CA PRO A 19 -13.27 -8.84 4.16
C PRO A 19 -14.21 -8.42 5.29
N GLY A 20 -14.47 -7.11 5.40
CA GLY A 20 -15.48 -6.58 6.31
C GLY A 20 -14.96 -5.73 7.45
N PHE A 21 -13.66 -5.72 7.67
CA PHE A 21 -13.07 -4.85 8.69
C PHE A 21 -12.72 -3.48 8.09
N GLU A 22 -12.52 -2.51 8.97
CA GLU A 22 -12.04 -1.20 8.57
C GLU A 22 -10.56 -1.27 8.18
N GLU A 23 -10.14 -0.32 7.36
CA GLU A 23 -8.79 -0.27 6.80
C GLU A 23 -7.68 -0.36 7.85
N VAL A 24 -7.87 0.29 8.99
CA VAL A 24 -6.86 0.32 10.06
C VAL A 24 -6.52 -1.07 10.60
N PHE A 25 -7.48 -2.00 10.61
CA PHE A 25 -7.22 -3.35 11.08
C PHE A 25 -6.29 -4.11 10.14
N TYR A 26 -6.47 -3.92 8.83
CA TYR A 26 -5.58 -4.55 7.84
C TYR A 26 -4.18 -3.94 7.88
N GLN A 27 -4.08 -2.63 8.10
CA GLN A 27 -2.78 -1.98 8.27
C GLN A 27 -2.02 -2.58 9.46
N ARG A 28 -2.68 -2.70 10.60
CA ARG A 28 -2.07 -3.26 11.81
C ARG A 28 -1.69 -4.72 11.63
N ALA A 29 -2.55 -5.50 11.01
CA ALA A 29 -2.27 -6.90 10.76
C ALA A 29 -1.09 -7.08 9.79
N LEU A 30 -1.02 -6.27 8.74
CA LEU A 30 0.09 -6.34 7.80
C LEU A 30 1.41 -5.95 8.49
N ALA A 31 1.38 -4.93 9.35
CA ALA A 31 2.57 -4.55 10.13
C ALA A 31 3.08 -5.69 11.01
N MET A 32 2.18 -6.51 11.55
CA MET A 32 2.55 -7.68 12.33
C MET A 32 3.09 -8.81 11.46
N GLU A 33 2.60 -8.93 10.22
CA GLU A 33 2.94 -10.04 9.34
C GLU A 33 4.26 -9.84 8.59
N LEU A 34 4.57 -8.61 8.20
CA LEU A 34 5.74 -8.32 7.36
C LEU A 34 7.07 -8.82 7.93
N PRO A 35 7.38 -8.68 9.24
CA PRO A 35 8.64 -9.20 9.77
C PRO A 35 8.80 -10.71 9.60
N GLY A 36 7.71 -11.47 9.66
CA GLY A 36 7.72 -12.92 9.44
C GLY A 36 8.08 -13.31 8.01
N HIS A 37 8.01 -12.37 7.08
CA HIS A 37 8.39 -12.53 5.68
C HIS A 37 9.74 -11.90 5.37
N ASP A 38 10.49 -11.59 6.42
CA ASP A 38 11.86 -11.04 6.31
C ASP A 38 11.88 -9.69 5.59
N LEU A 39 10.91 -8.81 5.94
CA LEU A 39 10.76 -7.50 5.33
C LEU A 39 10.87 -6.40 6.39
N GLU A 40 11.69 -5.40 6.10
CA GLU A 40 11.76 -4.16 6.88
C GLU A 40 10.81 -3.13 6.27
N PHE A 41 10.19 -2.32 7.13
CA PHE A 41 9.20 -1.35 6.65
C PHE A 41 9.09 -0.15 7.58
N GLU A 42 8.56 0.92 7.03
CA GLU A 42 8.09 2.08 7.78
C GLU A 42 6.61 2.27 7.51
N ARG A 43 5.89 2.74 8.52
CA ARG A 43 4.45 3.02 8.42
C ARG A 43 4.21 4.52 8.38
N GLU A 44 3.11 4.89 7.70
CA GLU A 44 2.64 6.27 7.70
C GLU A 44 3.73 7.25 7.30
N VAL A 45 4.33 6.98 6.14
CA VAL A 45 5.44 7.76 5.60
C VAL A 45 4.91 8.96 4.83
N TRP A 46 5.43 10.14 5.16
CA TRP A 46 5.07 11.37 4.47
C TRP A 46 5.82 11.48 3.14
N ILE A 47 5.10 11.83 2.09
CA ILE A 47 5.69 12.21 0.80
C ILE A 47 5.31 13.66 0.50
N ASP A 48 6.28 14.42 0.02
CA ASP A 48 6.07 15.81 -0.34
C ASP A 48 5.58 15.93 -1.78
N VAL A 49 4.64 16.83 -2.02
CA VAL A 49 4.11 17.10 -3.35
C VAL A 49 4.56 18.47 -3.79
N TYR A 50 5.23 18.55 -4.94
CA TYR A 50 5.80 19.78 -5.47
C TYR A 50 5.14 20.18 -6.79
N TYR A 51 5.14 21.49 -7.04
CA TYR A 51 4.79 22.06 -8.33
C TYR A 51 5.86 23.09 -8.70
N LYS A 52 6.55 22.83 -9.81
CA LYS A 52 7.63 23.73 -10.31
C LYS A 52 8.61 24.12 -9.19
N GLY A 53 9.04 23.14 -8.42
CA GLY A 53 10.02 23.33 -7.35
C GLY A 53 9.48 23.87 -6.05
N GLN A 54 8.17 24.19 -5.97
CA GLN A 54 7.56 24.70 -4.74
C GLN A 54 6.69 23.64 -4.10
N LYS A 55 6.85 23.46 -2.80
CA LYS A 55 6.08 22.48 -2.05
C LYS A 55 4.62 22.93 -1.92
N LEU A 56 3.71 22.11 -2.41
CA LEU A 56 2.27 22.34 -2.28
C LEU A 56 1.72 21.80 -0.97
N GLY A 57 2.29 20.70 -0.49
CA GLY A 57 1.84 20.01 0.70
C GLY A 57 2.47 18.64 0.78
N ARG A 58 1.88 17.78 1.58
CA ARG A 58 2.38 16.41 1.72
C ARG A 58 1.22 15.44 1.90
N LYS A 59 1.49 14.18 1.58
CA LYS A 59 0.52 13.09 1.71
C LYS A 59 1.17 11.93 2.46
N ARG A 60 0.42 11.31 3.37
CA ARG A 60 0.91 10.18 4.12
C ARG A 60 0.50 8.89 3.43
N VAL A 61 1.47 8.04 3.12
CA VAL A 61 1.24 6.71 2.55
C VAL A 61 1.30 5.66 3.66
N ASP A 62 0.59 4.55 3.47
CA ASP A 62 0.42 3.57 4.54
C ASP A 62 1.71 2.88 4.94
N PHE A 63 2.49 2.42 3.95
CA PHE A 63 3.76 1.75 4.18
C PHE A 63 4.78 2.07 3.10
N VAL A 64 6.04 2.04 3.50
CA VAL A 64 7.16 1.84 2.57
C VAL A 64 7.87 0.58 3.04
N VAL A 65 7.85 -0.45 2.21
CA VAL A 65 8.43 -1.76 2.51
C VAL A 65 9.59 -1.99 1.55
N GLU A 66 10.82 -1.98 2.06
CA GLU A 66 12.02 -2.18 1.24
C GLU A 66 12.01 -1.33 -0.04
N GLU A 67 11.65 -0.07 0.06
CA GLU A 67 11.53 0.86 -1.07
C GLU A 67 10.31 0.65 -1.97
N VAL A 68 9.38 -0.23 -1.60
CA VAL A 68 8.09 -0.37 -2.29
C VAL A 68 7.03 0.42 -1.53
N MET A 69 6.38 1.35 -2.22
CA MET A 69 5.27 2.10 -1.63
C MET A 69 4.02 1.22 -1.61
N VAL A 70 3.36 1.13 -0.46
CA VAL A 70 2.18 0.28 -0.30
C VAL A 70 1.01 1.10 0.21
N GLU A 71 -0.10 1.07 -0.52
CA GLU A 71 -1.36 1.68 -0.13
C GLU A 71 -2.41 0.60 0.11
N ILE A 72 -3.17 0.75 1.18
CA ILE A 72 -4.18 -0.22 1.60
C ILE A 72 -5.57 0.37 1.42
N LYS A 73 -6.47 -0.45 0.93
CA LYS A 73 -7.90 -0.14 0.86
C LYS A 73 -8.71 -1.27 1.50
N ALA A 74 -9.93 -0.93 1.94
CA ALA A 74 -10.87 -1.89 2.50
C ALA A 74 -12.27 -1.59 1.95
N LYS A 75 -12.44 -1.77 0.65
CA LYS A 75 -13.68 -1.48 -0.05
C LYS A 75 -14.11 -2.68 -0.89
N ALA A 76 -15.35 -2.70 -1.35
CA ALA A 76 -15.90 -3.86 -2.08
C ALA A 76 -15.09 -4.17 -3.34
N ALA A 77 -14.62 -3.15 -4.03
CA ALA A 77 -13.80 -3.29 -5.23
C ALA A 77 -12.94 -2.05 -5.43
N VAL A 78 -11.74 -2.24 -5.96
CA VAL A 78 -10.88 -1.14 -6.37
C VAL A 78 -11.51 -0.44 -7.57
N GLU A 79 -11.50 0.88 -7.54
CA GLU A 79 -12.01 1.72 -8.62
C GLU A 79 -10.87 2.44 -9.32
N ASP A 80 -11.14 2.96 -10.52
CA ASP A 80 -10.12 3.69 -11.28
C ASP A 80 -9.53 4.86 -10.48
N VAL A 81 -10.35 5.55 -9.69
CA VAL A 81 -9.88 6.67 -8.87
C VAL A 81 -8.83 6.22 -7.85
N ASP A 82 -8.97 5.03 -7.30
CA ASP A 82 -7.99 4.49 -6.33
C ASP A 82 -6.64 4.25 -7.01
N PHE A 83 -6.69 3.69 -8.21
CA PHE A 83 -5.49 3.42 -9.00
C PHE A 83 -4.79 4.73 -9.39
N VAL A 84 -5.55 5.69 -9.93
CA VAL A 84 -5.00 6.98 -10.36
C VAL A 84 -4.38 7.73 -9.18
N GLN A 85 -5.05 7.73 -8.03
CA GLN A 85 -4.55 8.38 -6.83
C GLN A 85 -3.25 7.76 -6.36
N THR A 86 -3.20 6.43 -6.29
CA THR A 86 -2.00 5.71 -5.85
C THR A 86 -0.84 5.95 -6.80
N LEU A 87 -1.10 5.94 -8.10
CA LEU A 87 -0.08 6.24 -9.11
C LEU A 87 0.47 7.65 -8.96
N SER A 88 -0.40 8.63 -8.68
CA SER A 88 0.01 10.02 -8.45
C SER A 88 0.93 10.14 -7.23
N TYR A 89 0.61 9.44 -6.15
CA TYR A 89 1.47 9.42 -4.96
C TYR A 89 2.80 8.74 -5.24
N LEU A 90 2.79 7.66 -6.00
CA LEU A 90 4.01 6.97 -6.40
C LEU A 90 4.93 7.89 -7.19
N LYS A 91 4.38 8.63 -8.15
CA LYS A 91 5.15 9.60 -8.94
C LYS A 91 5.73 10.69 -8.06
N ALA A 92 4.95 11.23 -7.13
CA ALA A 92 5.41 12.28 -6.21
C ALA A 92 6.50 11.76 -5.27
N SER A 93 6.43 10.51 -4.85
CA SER A 93 7.36 9.91 -3.89
C SER A 93 8.75 9.68 -4.45
N GLY A 94 8.86 9.45 -5.76
CA GLY A 94 10.11 9.02 -6.38
C GLY A 94 10.43 7.54 -6.22
N TYR A 95 9.63 6.77 -5.48
CA TYR A 95 9.78 5.31 -5.45
C TYR A 95 9.44 4.73 -6.81
N LYS A 96 10.08 3.62 -7.16
CA LYS A 96 9.92 3.04 -8.50
C LYS A 96 8.75 2.09 -8.60
N VAL A 97 8.39 1.44 -7.51
CA VAL A 97 7.34 0.43 -7.48
C VAL A 97 6.38 0.71 -6.35
N GLY A 98 5.10 0.53 -6.63
CA GLY A 98 4.05 0.62 -5.64
C GLY A 98 3.11 -0.57 -5.73
N LEU A 99 2.42 -0.82 -4.63
CA LEU A 99 1.35 -1.82 -4.55
C LEU A 99 0.11 -1.16 -3.97
N LEU A 100 -1.02 -1.40 -4.61
CA LEU A 100 -2.32 -1.08 -4.08
C LEU A 100 -2.98 -2.40 -3.69
N LEU A 101 -3.28 -2.56 -2.40
CA LEU A 101 -3.83 -3.79 -1.84
C LEU A 101 -5.20 -3.51 -1.28
N ASN A 102 -6.22 -4.17 -1.80
CA ASN A 102 -7.58 -4.02 -1.29
C ASN A 102 -8.03 -5.28 -0.56
N PHE A 103 -8.22 -5.14 0.74
CA PHE A 103 -8.64 -6.24 1.63
C PHE A 103 -10.15 -6.36 1.78
N GLY A 104 -10.91 -5.41 1.25
CA GLY A 104 -12.37 -5.40 1.41
C GLY A 104 -13.11 -6.25 0.39
N ALA A 105 -12.44 -6.72 -0.63
CA ALA A 105 -13.03 -7.61 -1.62
C ALA A 105 -12.98 -9.07 -1.13
N LYS A 106 -13.82 -9.92 -1.70
CA LYS A 106 -13.87 -11.35 -1.35
C LYS A 106 -12.51 -12.02 -1.58
N THR A 107 -11.85 -11.69 -2.67
CA THR A 107 -10.46 -12.09 -2.95
C THR A 107 -9.60 -10.84 -2.85
N LEU A 108 -8.42 -10.94 -2.25
CA LEU A 108 -7.49 -9.81 -2.16
C LEU A 108 -7.22 -9.26 -3.56
N GLU A 109 -7.52 -7.98 -3.77
CA GLU A 109 -7.20 -7.32 -5.02
C GLU A 109 -5.83 -6.69 -4.93
N ILE A 110 -5.00 -6.93 -5.95
CA ILE A 110 -3.61 -6.50 -5.99
C ILE A 110 -3.38 -5.74 -7.28
N LYS A 111 -2.92 -4.49 -7.17
CA LYS A 111 -2.50 -3.71 -8.31
C LYS A 111 -1.04 -3.33 -8.13
N ARG A 112 -0.19 -3.73 -9.07
CA ARG A 112 1.20 -3.34 -9.08
C ARG A 112 1.37 -2.12 -9.97
N LEU A 113 2.02 -1.10 -9.45
CA LEU A 113 2.27 0.14 -10.16
C LEU A 113 3.78 0.33 -10.33
N ALA A 114 4.16 0.92 -11.45
CA ALA A 114 5.56 1.26 -11.71
C ALA A 114 5.67 2.72 -12.13
N ASN A 115 6.72 3.33 -11.67
CA ASN A 115 7.01 4.72 -12.00
C ASN A 115 7.95 4.80 -13.21
#